data_50ced58e60ab4f6a1abcae7775d067ab
#
_entry.id   50ced58e60ab4f6a1abcae7775d067ab
#
_cell.length_a   1.000
_cell.length_b   1.000
_cell.length_c   1.000
_cell.angle_alpha   90.00
_cell.angle_beta   90.00
_cell.angle_gamma   90.00
#
_symmetry.space_group_name_H-M   'P 1'
#
loop_
_entity.id
_entity.type
_entity.pdbx_description
1 polymer ?
#
loop_
_entity_poly.entity_id
_entity_poly.type
_entity_poly.pdbx_seq_one_letter_code
_entity_poly.pdbx_strand_id
1 'polypeptide(L)'
;GDTFAFDEQAKLTQRERELEAADHIFSMLPEDQGKKLRALWDEFEAGETAEAKFANAMDRTQPLVLHAANEGKMWLEKGVNLTQVKKRASAIAKASEVIYDFAYENIIAPNVASGKIRA
;
A
#
# COMPACT_ATOMS: atom_id res chain seq x y z
N GLY A 1 -1.82 -12.36 8.66
CA GLY A 1 -2.68 -11.23 8.96
C GLY A 1 -2.11 -9.91 8.48
N ASP A 2 -2.98 -8.94 8.35
CA ASP A 2 -2.58 -7.59 7.92
C ASP A 2 -1.64 -6.94 8.93
N THR A 3 -0.69 -6.18 8.40
CA THR A 3 0.26 -5.42 9.19
C THR A 3 0.04 -3.93 8.93
N PHE A 4 0.02 -3.11 9.99
CA PHE A 4 -0.08 -1.67 9.84
C PHE A 4 1.14 -1.15 9.07
N ALA A 5 0.89 -0.34 8.01
CA ALA A 5 1.90 0.04 7.02
C ALA A 5 3.10 0.80 7.59
N PHE A 6 2.94 1.43 8.76
CA PHE A 6 3.99 2.24 9.39
C PHE A 6 4.62 1.56 10.62
N ASP A 7 4.30 0.30 10.88
CA ASP A 7 4.95 -0.51 11.92
C ASP A 7 6.16 -1.21 11.29
N GLU A 8 7.31 -0.56 11.40
CA GLU A 8 8.54 -1.04 10.77
C GLU A 8 9.01 -2.39 11.34
N GLN A 9 8.81 -2.63 12.65
CA GLN A 9 9.23 -3.89 13.27
C GLN A 9 8.36 -5.06 12.81
N ALA A 10 7.05 -4.88 12.72
CA ALA A 10 6.14 -5.90 12.21
C ALA A 10 6.42 -6.25 10.75
N LYS A 11 6.88 -5.29 9.94
CA LYS A 11 7.22 -5.52 8.54
C LYS A 11 8.42 -6.43 8.35
N LEU A 12 9.32 -6.54 9.33
CA LEU A 12 10.51 -7.39 9.21
C LEU A 12 10.15 -8.87 8.98
N THR A 13 9.00 -9.31 9.51
CA THR A 13 8.54 -10.70 9.35
C THR A 13 7.33 -10.82 8.44
N GLN A 14 6.77 -9.72 7.97
CA GLN A 14 5.56 -9.71 7.15
C GLN A 14 5.73 -10.51 5.87
N ARG A 15 6.84 -10.32 5.17
CA ARG A 15 7.10 -11.00 3.90
C ARG A 15 7.11 -12.51 4.04
N GLU A 16 7.73 -13.02 5.10
CA GLU A 16 7.77 -14.46 5.38
C GLU A 16 6.38 -15.02 5.63
N ARG A 17 5.57 -14.31 6.44
CA ARG A 17 4.19 -14.73 6.72
C ARG A 17 3.32 -14.72 5.47
N GLU A 18 3.50 -13.73 4.60
CA GLU A 18 2.76 -13.63 3.35
C GLU A 18 3.13 -14.75 2.38
N LEU A 19 4.41 -15.09 2.27
CA LEU A 19 4.86 -16.21 1.44
C LEU A 19 4.30 -17.54 1.93
N GLU A 20 4.34 -17.80 3.24
CA GLU A 20 3.75 -19.00 3.82
C GLU A 20 2.25 -19.09 3.58
N ALA A 21 1.54 -17.97 3.76
CA ALA A 21 0.10 -17.90 3.51
C ALA A 21 -0.21 -18.14 2.03
N ALA A 22 0.58 -17.57 1.13
CA ALA A 22 0.42 -17.77 -0.32
C ALA A 22 0.64 -19.23 -0.70
N ASP A 23 1.71 -19.85 -0.20
CA ASP A 23 1.98 -21.26 -0.43
C ASP A 23 0.81 -22.15 0.01
N HIS A 24 0.25 -21.86 1.18
CA HIS A 24 -0.87 -22.62 1.71
C HIS A 24 -2.15 -22.41 0.90
N ILE A 25 -2.52 -21.16 0.65
CA ILE A 25 -3.78 -20.81 -0.02
C ILE A 25 -3.79 -21.33 -1.47
N PHE A 26 -2.73 -21.07 -2.22
CA PHE A 26 -2.67 -21.47 -3.63
C PHE A 26 -2.54 -22.99 -3.79
N SER A 27 -2.01 -23.70 -2.80
CA SER A 27 -1.96 -25.15 -2.82
C SER A 27 -3.34 -25.82 -2.67
N MET A 28 -4.33 -25.09 -2.17
CA MET A 28 -5.71 -25.58 -2.05
C MET A 28 -6.44 -25.62 -3.39
N LEU A 29 -5.94 -24.93 -4.41
CA LEU A 29 -6.55 -24.87 -5.73
C LEU A 29 -6.04 -26.02 -6.61
N PRO A 30 -6.80 -26.39 -7.69
CA PRO A 30 -6.25 -27.27 -8.71
C PRO A 30 -4.89 -26.74 -9.19
N GLU A 31 -3.97 -27.66 -9.51
CA GLU A 31 -2.56 -27.32 -9.74
C GLU A 31 -2.36 -26.23 -10.79
N ASP A 32 -3.06 -26.31 -11.91
CA ASP A 32 -2.96 -25.32 -13.00
C ASP A 32 -3.46 -23.94 -12.57
N GLN A 33 -4.59 -23.89 -11.88
CA GLN A 33 -5.17 -22.63 -11.36
C GLN A 33 -4.30 -22.04 -10.26
N GLY A 34 -3.81 -22.87 -9.34
CA GLY A 34 -2.94 -22.43 -8.25
C GLY A 34 -1.65 -21.80 -8.76
N LYS A 35 -1.01 -22.42 -9.75
CA LYS A 35 0.20 -21.88 -10.38
C LYS A 35 -0.06 -20.55 -11.07
N LYS A 36 -1.16 -20.44 -11.79
CA LYS A 36 -1.53 -19.21 -12.52
C LYS A 36 -1.78 -18.05 -11.56
N LEU A 37 -2.57 -18.28 -10.53
CA LEU A 37 -2.89 -17.26 -9.52
C LEU A 37 -1.66 -16.90 -8.70
N ARG A 38 -0.81 -17.87 -8.36
CA ARG A 38 0.45 -17.59 -7.67
C ARG A 38 1.36 -16.70 -8.51
N ALA A 39 1.45 -16.95 -9.83
CA ALA A 39 2.26 -16.12 -10.72
C ALA A 39 1.75 -14.68 -10.78
N LEU A 40 0.43 -14.48 -10.79
CA LEU A 40 -0.17 -13.15 -10.76
C LEU A 40 0.11 -12.43 -9.43
N TRP A 41 0.03 -13.15 -8.33
CA TRP A 41 0.36 -12.59 -7.01
C TRP A 41 1.84 -12.21 -6.93
N ASP A 42 2.74 -13.05 -7.43
CA ASP A 42 4.17 -12.75 -7.47
C ASP A 42 4.45 -11.52 -8.35
N GLU A 43 3.76 -11.38 -9.48
CA GLU A 43 3.87 -10.21 -10.35
C GLU A 43 3.44 -8.92 -9.62
N PHE A 44 2.30 -8.97 -8.91
CA PHE A 44 1.81 -7.85 -8.11
C PHE A 44 2.83 -7.45 -7.04
N GLU A 45 3.35 -8.43 -6.30
CA GLU A 45 4.32 -8.17 -5.23
C GLU A 45 5.64 -7.62 -5.76
N ALA A 46 6.10 -8.07 -6.93
CA ALA A 46 7.31 -7.55 -7.55
C ALA A 46 7.16 -6.09 -8.02
N GLY A 47 5.97 -5.72 -8.49
CA GLY A 47 5.67 -4.34 -8.86
C GLY A 47 6.45 -3.80 -10.05
N GLU A 48 6.88 -4.67 -10.98
CA GLU A 48 7.75 -4.28 -12.10
C GLU A 48 6.99 -4.06 -13.40
N THR A 49 5.91 -4.81 -13.65
CA THR A 49 5.10 -4.63 -14.87
C THR A 49 4.19 -3.40 -14.75
N ALA A 50 3.71 -2.88 -15.88
CA ALA A 50 2.78 -1.75 -15.91
C ALA A 50 1.49 -2.07 -15.15
N GLU A 51 0.97 -3.27 -15.33
CA GLU A 51 -0.23 -3.76 -14.65
C GLU A 51 -0.02 -3.84 -13.14
N ALA A 52 1.12 -4.38 -12.71
CA ALA A 52 1.47 -4.47 -11.29
C ALA A 52 1.66 -3.08 -10.66
N LYS A 53 2.31 -2.15 -11.37
CA LYS A 53 2.46 -0.77 -10.91
C LYS A 53 1.12 -0.09 -10.75
N PHE A 54 0.20 -0.26 -11.69
CA PHE A 54 -1.15 0.29 -11.62
C PHE A 54 -1.92 -0.29 -10.43
N ALA A 55 -1.90 -1.61 -10.26
CA ALA A 55 -2.57 -2.27 -9.15
C ALA A 55 -2.02 -1.79 -7.79
N ASN A 56 -0.70 -1.67 -7.68
CA ASN A 56 -0.06 -1.13 -6.48
C ASN A 56 -0.45 0.32 -6.21
N ALA A 57 -0.57 1.14 -7.28
CA ALA A 57 -1.01 2.52 -7.14
C ALA A 57 -2.43 2.61 -6.58
N MET A 58 -3.34 1.77 -7.04
CA MET A 58 -4.72 1.72 -6.53
C MET A 58 -4.75 1.25 -5.08
N ASP A 59 -3.96 0.24 -4.75
CA ASP A 59 -3.81 -0.27 -3.39
C ASP A 59 -3.31 0.82 -2.41
N ARG A 60 -2.44 1.71 -2.87
CA ARG A 60 -1.89 2.80 -2.04
C ARG A 60 -2.76 4.04 -2.00
N THR A 61 -3.55 4.28 -3.05
CA THR A 61 -4.46 5.45 -3.12
C THR A 61 -5.67 5.26 -2.23
N GLN A 62 -6.23 4.07 -2.18
CA GLN A 62 -7.44 3.79 -1.41
C GLN A 62 -7.31 4.13 0.08
N PRO A 63 -6.25 3.71 0.80
CA PRO A 63 -6.08 4.10 2.20
C PRO A 63 -5.97 5.60 2.42
N LEU A 64 -5.34 6.34 1.50
CA LEU A 64 -5.26 7.80 1.61
C LEU A 64 -6.65 8.43 1.60
N VAL A 65 -7.50 7.98 0.67
CA VAL A 65 -8.89 8.47 0.57
C VAL A 65 -9.67 8.12 1.83
N LEU A 66 -9.56 6.88 2.31
CA LEU A 66 -10.26 6.42 3.52
C LEU A 66 -9.81 7.18 4.77
N HIS A 67 -8.52 7.39 4.95
CA HIS A 67 -8.01 8.14 6.11
C HIS A 67 -8.43 9.60 6.06
N ALA A 68 -8.45 10.22 4.87
CA ALA A 68 -8.95 11.57 4.72
C ALA A 68 -10.44 11.66 5.04
N ALA A 69 -11.23 10.68 4.59
CA ALA A 69 -12.67 10.62 4.86
C ALA A 69 -12.96 10.42 6.36
N ASN A 70 -12.05 9.79 7.11
CA ASN A 70 -12.12 9.63 8.56
C ASN A 70 -11.43 10.77 9.32
N GLU A 71 -11.26 11.92 8.70
CA GLU A 71 -10.68 13.12 9.31
C GLU A 71 -9.24 12.94 9.79
N GLY A 72 -8.51 11.98 9.22
CA GLY A 72 -7.11 11.71 9.56
C GLY A 72 -6.86 11.09 10.91
N LYS A 73 -7.86 10.49 11.54
CA LYS A 73 -7.74 9.89 12.88
C LYS A 73 -6.59 8.89 12.98
N MET A 74 -6.43 8.02 12.00
CA MET A 74 -5.37 7.02 11.98
C MET A 74 -3.98 7.67 11.97
N TRP A 75 -3.80 8.71 11.17
CA TRP A 75 -2.53 9.44 11.12
C TRP A 75 -2.20 10.09 12.46
N LEU A 76 -3.20 10.68 13.11
CA LEU A 76 -3.03 11.30 14.43
C LEU A 76 -2.69 10.27 15.49
N GLU A 77 -3.45 9.19 15.57
CA GLU A 77 -3.27 8.14 16.58
C GLU A 77 -1.89 7.46 16.48
N LYS A 78 -1.41 7.26 15.26
CA LYS A 78 -0.14 6.57 15.01
C LYS A 78 1.05 7.51 14.85
N GLY A 79 0.83 8.82 14.93
CA GLY A 79 1.90 9.81 14.81
C GLY A 79 2.63 9.76 13.47
N VAL A 80 1.89 9.52 12.39
CA VAL A 80 2.42 9.38 11.04
C VAL A 80 2.95 10.71 10.52
N ASN A 81 4.15 10.70 9.92
CA ASN A 81 4.78 11.90 9.37
C ASN A 81 4.76 11.91 7.83
N LEU A 82 5.06 13.08 7.26
CA LEU A 82 5.06 13.30 5.81
C LEU A 82 6.03 12.37 5.07
N THR A 83 7.21 12.14 5.62
CA THR A 83 8.21 11.25 5.01
C THR A 83 7.66 9.83 4.85
N GLN A 84 6.98 9.31 5.88
CA GLN A 84 6.35 7.98 5.82
C GLN A 84 5.24 7.92 4.77
N VAL A 85 4.38 8.94 4.72
CA VAL A 85 3.30 9.01 3.73
C VAL A 85 3.85 9.09 2.32
N LYS A 86 4.85 9.94 2.07
CA LYS A 86 5.49 10.04 0.75
C LYS A 86 6.14 8.74 0.31
N LYS A 87 6.82 8.07 1.21
CA LYS A 87 7.45 6.77 0.92
C LYS A 87 6.40 5.75 0.48
N ARG A 88 5.31 5.66 1.21
CA ARG A 88 4.21 4.76 0.87
C ARG A 88 3.52 5.14 -0.44
N ALA A 89 3.34 6.42 -0.67
CA ALA A 89 2.70 6.96 -1.87
C ALA A 89 3.60 6.93 -3.12
N SER A 90 4.89 6.62 -2.98
CA SER A 90 5.82 6.60 -4.12
C SER A 90 5.39 5.64 -5.23
N ALA A 91 4.71 4.54 -4.89
CA ALA A 91 4.17 3.60 -5.86
C ALA A 91 3.09 4.23 -6.75
N ILE A 92 2.36 5.21 -6.23
CA ILE A 92 1.35 5.96 -7.03
C ILE A 92 2.08 6.76 -8.11
N ALA A 93 3.14 7.48 -7.75
CA ALA A 93 3.92 8.27 -8.69
C ALA A 93 4.55 7.42 -9.80
N LYS A 94 4.99 6.20 -9.48
CA LYS A 94 5.55 5.27 -10.47
C LYS A 94 4.55 4.85 -11.55
N ALA A 95 3.26 4.81 -11.20
CA ALA A 95 2.20 4.44 -12.15
C ALA A 95 1.61 5.67 -12.85
N SER A 96 1.43 6.78 -12.12
CA SER A 96 0.79 7.99 -12.66
C SER A 96 1.16 9.22 -11.84
N GLU A 97 1.88 10.14 -12.44
CA GLU A 97 2.18 11.43 -11.82
C GLU A 97 0.91 12.25 -11.58
N VAL A 98 -0.06 12.14 -12.49
CA VAL A 98 -1.34 12.87 -12.38
C VAL A 98 -2.10 12.45 -11.13
N ILE A 99 -2.20 11.14 -10.89
CA ILE A 99 -2.87 10.61 -9.69
C ILE A 99 -2.10 10.98 -8.43
N TYR A 100 -0.78 10.90 -8.46
CA TYR A 100 0.06 11.30 -7.34
C TYR A 100 -0.11 12.78 -6.99
N ASP A 101 -0.04 13.65 -8.00
CA ASP A 101 -0.18 15.09 -7.79
C ASP A 101 -1.56 15.44 -7.23
N PHE A 102 -2.61 14.78 -7.73
CA PHE A 102 -3.95 14.95 -7.20
C PHE A 102 -4.01 14.54 -5.72
N ALA A 103 -3.47 13.37 -5.39
CA ALA A 103 -3.46 12.86 -4.01
C ALA A 103 -2.64 13.78 -3.09
N TYR A 104 -1.50 14.25 -3.56
CA TYR A 104 -0.66 15.15 -2.79
C TYR A 104 -1.38 16.48 -2.50
N GLU A 105 -1.88 17.14 -3.55
CA GLU A 105 -2.49 18.46 -3.43
C GLU A 105 -3.81 18.45 -2.66
N ASN A 106 -4.62 17.40 -2.82
CA ASN A 106 -5.97 17.36 -2.27
C ASN A 106 -6.07 16.55 -0.96
N ILE A 107 -5.12 15.68 -0.66
CA ILE A 107 -5.16 14.83 0.53
C ILE A 107 -3.95 15.06 1.43
N ILE A 108 -2.75 14.87 0.91
CA ILE A 108 -1.54 14.87 1.75
C ILE A 108 -1.24 16.28 2.28
N ALA A 109 -1.05 17.25 1.40
CA ALA A 109 -0.69 18.61 1.79
C ALA A 109 -1.71 19.26 2.73
N PRO A 110 -3.03 19.19 2.47
CA PRO A 110 -4.01 19.74 3.41
C PRO A 110 -3.99 19.10 4.79
N ASN A 111 -3.70 17.80 4.87
CA ASN A 111 -3.65 17.10 6.15
C ASN A 111 -2.33 17.35 6.89
N VAL A 112 -1.25 17.68 6.20
CA VAL A 112 -0.03 18.22 6.81
C VAL A 112 -0.30 19.61 7.37
N ALA A 113 -0.93 20.48 6.59
CA ALA A 113 -1.26 21.85 6.99
C ALA A 113 -2.17 21.88 8.22
N SER A 114 -3.10 20.95 8.34
CA SER A 114 -4.00 20.83 9.50
C SER A 114 -3.41 20.08 10.70
N GLY A 115 -2.18 19.60 10.59
CA GLY A 115 -1.49 18.87 11.67
C GLY A 115 -1.89 17.41 11.84
N LYS A 116 -2.70 16.86 10.95
CA LYS A 116 -3.11 15.45 10.99
C LYS A 116 -2.00 14.50 10.55
N ILE A 117 -1.15 14.96 9.64
CA ILE A 117 0.10 14.31 9.27
C ILE A 117 1.23 15.23 9.76
N ARG A 118 2.18 14.68 10.47
CA ARG A 118 3.34 15.46 10.97
C ARG A 118 4.22 15.91 9.80
N ALA A 119 4.64 17.13 9.86
CA ALA A 119 5.53 17.68 8.83
C ALA A 119 6.91 16.97 8.79
#